data_655e77b2bdd79603157f0fc45f203fe6
#
_entry.id   655e77b2bdd79603157f0fc45f203fe6
#
_cell.length_a   1.000
_cell.length_b   1.000
_cell.length_c   1.000
_cell.angle_alpha   90.00
_cell.angle_beta   90.00
_cell.angle_gamma   90.00
#
_symmetry.space_group_name_H-M   'P 1'
#
loop_
_entity.id
_entity.type
_entity.pdbx_description
1 polymer ?
#
loop_
_entity_poly.entity_id
_entity_poly.type
_entity_poly.pdbx_seq_one_letter_code
_entity_poly.pdbx_strand_id
1 'polypeptide(L)'
;TTPSKDLYKFFDKDGSTLVLRPDFTPSIARSAAKYYTEDDMPVKLCYMGNTFINSNAYQGRLKETTQCGAELIGDGTVAADAEILAMVVESLLSSGLKEFQISVGHAQFFRGLAEAAGLDEEQQQELRELLANKNYFGVEEMVEGMHLNDTLKELFSLLGSFETQVEELAEAKSLASDYPNILSAITDLEKLGSFLRLYGIEKLSLIHISE
;
A
#
# COMPACT_ATOMS: atom_id res chain seq x y z
N THR A 1 -10.44 3.50 -2.58
CA THR A 1 -11.50 3.87 -3.58
C THR A 1 -11.49 5.37 -3.78
N THR A 2 -11.52 5.84 -5.02
CA THR A 2 -11.50 7.27 -5.36
C THR A 2 -12.70 7.99 -4.74
N PRO A 3 -12.50 9.10 -4.01
CA PRO A 3 -13.60 9.86 -3.41
C PRO A 3 -14.60 10.35 -4.44
N SER A 4 -15.88 10.35 -4.10
CA SER A 4 -16.98 10.74 -5.02
C SER A 4 -16.84 12.15 -5.60
N LYS A 5 -16.16 13.06 -4.89
CA LYS A 5 -15.87 14.44 -5.34
C LYS A 5 -14.85 14.50 -6.48
N ASP A 6 -13.99 13.49 -6.58
CA ASP A 6 -12.89 13.43 -7.54
C ASP A 6 -13.25 12.60 -8.79
N LEU A 7 -14.52 12.23 -8.93
CA LEU A 7 -15.04 11.50 -10.08
C LEU A 7 -15.62 12.45 -11.14
N TYR A 8 -15.32 12.22 -12.42
CA TYR A 8 -16.05 12.79 -13.53
C TYR A 8 -17.36 12.05 -13.71
N LYS A 9 -18.48 12.74 -13.48
CA LYS A 9 -19.85 12.21 -13.56
C LYS A 9 -20.58 12.80 -14.74
N PHE A 10 -21.38 11.99 -15.41
CA PHE A 10 -22.29 12.40 -16.47
C PHE A 10 -23.53 11.52 -16.47
N PHE A 11 -24.56 11.91 -17.19
CA PHE A 11 -25.84 11.21 -17.25
C PHE A 11 -25.96 10.48 -18.58
N ASP A 12 -26.44 9.23 -18.53
CA ASP A 12 -26.88 8.53 -19.72
C ASP A 12 -28.28 8.94 -20.13
N LYS A 13 -28.73 8.46 -21.31
CA LYS A 13 -30.04 8.78 -21.87
C LYS A 13 -31.21 8.34 -21.01
N ASP A 14 -31.06 7.31 -20.20
CA ASP A 14 -32.04 6.79 -19.26
C ASP A 14 -32.02 7.50 -17.89
N GLY A 15 -31.13 8.49 -17.70
CA GLY A 15 -30.96 9.21 -16.44
C GLY A 15 -29.97 8.53 -15.47
N SER A 16 -29.38 7.40 -15.83
CA SER A 16 -28.36 6.76 -15.03
C SER A 16 -27.12 7.62 -14.90
N THR A 17 -26.53 7.69 -13.70
CA THR A 17 -25.26 8.38 -13.48
C THR A 17 -24.12 7.46 -13.88
N LEU A 18 -23.34 7.89 -14.86
CA LEU A 18 -22.11 7.27 -15.30
C LEU A 18 -20.89 8.03 -14.77
N VAL A 19 -19.76 7.34 -14.67
CA VAL A 19 -18.49 7.94 -14.30
C VAL A 19 -17.40 7.52 -15.29
N LEU A 20 -16.48 8.44 -15.60
CA LEU A 20 -15.23 8.04 -16.23
C LEU A 20 -14.42 7.23 -15.23
N ARG A 21 -13.77 6.17 -15.69
CA ARG A 21 -13.00 5.28 -14.79
C ARG A 21 -11.84 6.04 -14.13
N PRO A 22 -11.81 6.10 -12.80
CA PRO A 22 -10.67 6.67 -12.08
C PRO A 22 -9.55 5.65 -11.87
N ASP A 23 -9.87 4.35 -12.00
CA ASP A 23 -9.01 3.22 -11.70
C ASP A 23 -9.45 1.97 -12.48
N PHE A 24 -8.52 1.07 -12.79
CA PHE A 24 -8.78 -0.19 -13.49
C PHE A 24 -9.08 -1.35 -12.56
N THR A 25 -8.48 -1.40 -11.38
CA THR A 25 -8.57 -2.53 -10.43
C THR A 25 -10.00 -2.99 -10.16
N PRO A 26 -11.01 -2.10 -9.91
CA PRO A 26 -12.38 -2.53 -9.70
C PRO A 26 -13.00 -3.22 -10.93
N SER A 27 -12.63 -2.79 -12.14
CA SER A 27 -13.12 -3.38 -13.39
C SER A 27 -12.51 -4.73 -13.64
N ILE A 28 -11.21 -4.90 -13.33
CA ILE A 28 -10.49 -6.17 -13.47
C ILE A 28 -11.00 -7.17 -12.43
N ALA A 29 -11.17 -6.76 -11.18
CA ALA A 29 -11.74 -7.61 -10.14
C ALA A 29 -13.15 -8.11 -10.52
N ARG A 30 -13.99 -7.25 -11.09
CA ARG A 30 -15.32 -7.64 -11.60
C ARG A 30 -15.23 -8.61 -12.76
N SER A 31 -14.27 -8.42 -13.67
CA SER A 31 -14.03 -9.33 -14.79
C SER A 31 -13.52 -10.68 -14.30
N ALA A 32 -12.61 -10.68 -13.34
CA ALA A 32 -12.11 -11.90 -12.73
C ALA A 32 -13.26 -12.69 -12.08
N ALA A 33 -14.07 -12.04 -11.25
CA ALA A 33 -15.22 -12.68 -10.60
C ALA A 33 -16.30 -13.19 -11.57
N LYS A 34 -16.37 -12.62 -12.79
CA LYS A 34 -17.37 -13.02 -13.80
C LYS A 34 -16.90 -14.15 -14.69
N TYR A 35 -15.62 -14.19 -15.06
CA TYR A 35 -15.11 -15.03 -16.15
C TYR A 35 -14.18 -16.15 -15.67
N TYR A 36 -13.71 -16.11 -14.44
CA TYR A 36 -12.81 -17.10 -13.86
C TYR A 36 -13.47 -17.80 -12.68
N THR A 37 -13.15 -19.06 -12.48
CA THR A 37 -13.60 -19.90 -11.37
C THR A 37 -12.46 -20.13 -10.38
N GLU A 38 -12.72 -20.80 -9.26
CA GLU A 38 -11.69 -21.18 -8.29
C GLU A 38 -10.62 -22.08 -8.91
N ASP A 39 -11.01 -22.94 -9.88
CA ASP A 39 -10.08 -23.83 -10.58
C ASP A 39 -9.10 -23.10 -11.51
N ASP A 40 -9.42 -21.88 -11.91
CA ASP A 40 -8.56 -21.06 -12.76
C ASP A 40 -7.53 -20.24 -11.96
N MET A 41 -7.66 -20.20 -10.62
CA MET A 41 -6.79 -19.37 -9.76
C MET A 41 -5.42 -20.03 -9.50
N PRO A 42 -4.35 -19.24 -9.37
CA PRO A 42 -4.31 -17.77 -9.46
C PRO A 42 -4.28 -17.28 -10.92
N VAL A 43 -4.96 -16.16 -11.18
CA VAL A 43 -4.90 -15.50 -12.50
C VAL A 43 -4.04 -14.25 -12.46
N LYS A 44 -3.29 -14.03 -13.54
CA LYS A 44 -2.45 -12.85 -13.74
C LYS A 44 -2.99 -12.07 -14.92
N LEU A 45 -3.42 -10.86 -14.68
CA LEU A 45 -4.01 -9.97 -15.67
C LEU A 45 -3.18 -8.69 -15.76
N CYS A 46 -3.07 -8.14 -16.96
CA CYS A 46 -2.45 -6.83 -17.15
C CYS A 46 -3.40 -5.91 -17.92
N TYR A 47 -3.20 -4.62 -17.75
CA TYR A 47 -3.99 -3.60 -18.44
C TYR A 47 -3.14 -2.41 -18.86
N MET A 48 -3.63 -1.70 -19.86
CA MET A 48 -3.13 -0.39 -20.26
C MET A 48 -4.30 0.45 -20.75
N GLY A 49 -4.38 1.70 -20.31
CA GLY A 49 -5.41 2.63 -20.75
C GLY A 49 -5.47 3.89 -19.92
N ASN A 50 -6.45 4.74 -20.22
CA ASN A 50 -6.56 6.04 -19.60
C ASN A 50 -7.48 5.99 -18.37
N THR A 51 -7.04 6.66 -17.31
CA THR A 51 -7.80 6.93 -16.09
C THR A 51 -8.06 8.43 -15.97
N PHE A 52 -9.15 8.79 -15.29
CA PHE A 52 -9.65 10.15 -15.23
C PHE A 52 -9.96 10.55 -13.78
N ILE A 53 -9.25 11.55 -13.28
CA ILE A 53 -9.43 12.07 -11.92
C ILE A 53 -9.69 13.57 -11.99
N ASN A 54 -10.81 14.01 -11.40
CA ASN A 54 -11.18 15.42 -11.34
C ASN A 54 -10.43 16.13 -10.20
N SER A 55 -9.11 16.20 -10.33
CA SER A 55 -8.25 16.91 -9.38
C SER A 55 -8.38 18.43 -9.52
N ASN A 56 -8.11 19.15 -8.42
CA ASN A 56 -8.09 20.61 -8.43
C ASN A 56 -7.03 21.15 -9.39
N ALA A 57 -7.41 22.14 -10.20
CA ALA A 57 -6.60 22.68 -11.31
C ALA A 57 -5.27 23.32 -10.89
N TYR A 58 -5.10 23.65 -9.60
CA TYR A 58 -3.93 24.41 -9.10
C TYR A 58 -2.70 23.56 -8.74
N GLN A 59 -2.78 22.23 -8.89
CA GLN A 59 -1.69 21.32 -8.44
C GLN A 59 -0.84 20.75 -9.58
N GLY A 60 -1.02 21.21 -10.83
CA GLY A 60 -0.31 20.66 -11.98
C GLY A 60 -0.58 19.20 -12.29
N ARG A 61 -1.56 18.57 -11.64
CA ARG A 61 -1.95 17.18 -11.86
C ARG A 61 -2.75 17.04 -13.15
N LEU A 62 -2.38 16.09 -13.98
CA LEU A 62 -3.13 15.75 -15.18
C LEU A 62 -4.48 15.14 -14.77
N LYS A 63 -5.53 15.54 -15.49
CA LYS A 63 -6.90 15.02 -15.28
C LYS A 63 -7.13 13.69 -16.00
N GLU A 64 -6.31 13.41 -17.00
CA GLU A 64 -6.24 12.18 -17.74
C GLU A 64 -4.79 11.68 -17.71
N THR A 65 -4.60 10.41 -17.35
CA THR A 65 -3.29 9.75 -17.33
C THR A 65 -3.40 8.37 -17.94
N THR A 66 -2.42 7.98 -18.75
CA THR A 66 -2.31 6.60 -19.21
C THR A 66 -1.63 5.78 -18.12
N GLN A 67 -2.28 4.71 -17.72
CA GLN A 67 -1.83 3.79 -16.69
C GLN A 67 -1.60 2.41 -17.28
N CYS A 68 -0.47 1.78 -16.93
CA CYS A 68 -0.23 0.35 -17.10
C CYS A 68 -0.22 -0.29 -15.73
N GLY A 69 -0.76 -1.49 -15.63
CA GLY A 69 -0.74 -2.23 -14.38
C GLY A 69 -0.94 -3.72 -14.58
N ALA A 70 -0.73 -4.44 -13.50
CA ALA A 70 -0.97 -5.87 -13.43
C ALA A 70 -1.65 -6.24 -12.11
N GLU A 71 -2.50 -7.25 -12.17
CA GLU A 71 -3.24 -7.78 -11.05
C GLU A 71 -2.96 -9.27 -10.93
N LEU A 72 -2.58 -9.75 -9.75
CA LEU A 72 -2.51 -11.16 -9.41
C LEU A 72 -3.66 -11.44 -8.45
N ILE A 73 -4.58 -12.31 -8.85
CA ILE A 73 -5.82 -12.58 -8.12
C ILE A 73 -5.86 -14.07 -7.77
N GLY A 74 -6.19 -14.37 -6.52
CA GLY A 74 -6.35 -15.73 -6.02
C GLY A 74 -5.12 -16.31 -5.32
N ASP A 75 -4.05 -15.53 -5.16
CA ASP A 75 -2.89 -15.89 -4.33
C ASP A 75 -2.59 -14.74 -3.35
N GLY A 76 -2.80 -14.98 -2.06
CA GLY A 76 -2.54 -14.03 -0.98
C GLY A 76 -1.22 -14.31 -0.24
N THR A 77 -0.27 -14.98 -0.88
CA THR A 77 1.02 -15.30 -0.27
C THR A 77 2.03 -14.16 -0.43
N VAL A 78 2.98 -14.07 0.49
CA VAL A 78 4.11 -13.14 0.40
C VAL A 78 4.96 -13.38 -0.86
N ALA A 79 4.96 -14.61 -1.39
CA ALA A 79 5.64 -14.92 -2.64
C ALA A 79 4.97 -14.24 -3.85
N ALA A 80 3.63 -14.17 -3.86
CA ALA A 80 2.87 -13.43 -4.87
C ALA A 80 3.13 -11.93 -4.78
N ASP A 81 3.20 -11.37 -3.58
CA ASP A 81 3.59 -9.96 -3.37
C ASP A 81 4.99 -9.69 -3.93
N ALA A 82 5.95 -10.58 -3.66
CA ALA A 82 7.31 -10.47 -4.18
C ALA A 82 7.35 -10.53 -5.72
N GLU A 83 6.54 -11.38 -6.33
CA GLU A 83 6.45 -11.47 -7.79
C GLU A 83 5.94 -10.16 -8.41
N ILE A 84 4.88 -9.58 -7.84
CA ILE A 84 4.34 -8.29 -8.31
C ILE A 84 5.38 -7.17 -8.15
N LEU A 85 6.07 -7.10 -7.03
CA LEU A 85 7.11 -6.10 -6.81
C LEU A 85 8.30 -6.28 -7.77
N ALA A 86 8.72 -7.51 -7.99
CA ALA A 86 9.78 -7.81 -8.97
C ALA A 86 9.38 -7.37 -10.38
N MET A 87 8.13 -7.60 -10.78
CA MET A 87 7.60 -7.16 -12.07
C MET A 87 7.58 -5.62 -12.17
N VAL A 88 7.23 -4.91 -11.10
CA VAL A 88 7.29 -3.43 -11.07
C VAL A 88 8.73 -2.95 -11.26
N VAL A 89 9.69 -3.52 -10.53
CA VAL A 89 11.13 -3.19 -10.66
C VAL A 89 11.60 -3.40 -12.10
N GLU A 90 11.32 -4.58 -12.68
CA GLU A 90 11.71 -4.92 -14.06
C GLU A 90 11.08 -3.96 -15.07
N SER A 91 9.81 -3.60 -14.90
CA SER A 91 9.10 -2.65 -15.75
C SER A 91 9.74 -1.26 -15.72
N LEU A 92 10.12 -0.77 -14.53
CA LEU A 92 10.79 0.52 -14.36
C LEU A 92 12.17 0.51 -15.01
N LEU A 93 12.97 -0.53 -14.79
CA LEU A 93 14.29 -0.71 -15.42
C LEU A 93 14.16 -0.78 -16.95
N SER A 94 13.20 -1.54 -17.46
CA SER A 94 12.94 -1.69 -18.90
C SER A 94 12.47 -0.38 -19.54
N SER A 95 11.82 0.51 -18.79
CA SER A 95 11.46 1.86 -19.25
C SER A 95 12.64 2.82 -19.32
N GLY A 96 13.82 2.41 -18.85
CA GLY A 96 15.05 3.21 -18.83
C GLY A 96 15.29 3.98 -17.53
N LEU A 97 14.45 3.79 -16.52
CA LEU A 97 14.64 4.39 -15.20
C LEU A 97 15.76 3.61 -14.47
N LYS A 98 16.86 4.29 -14.12
CA LYS A 98 18.04 3.65 -13.53
C LYS A 98 18.16 3.82 -12.03
N GLU A 99 17.61 4.92 -11.52
CA GLU A 99 17.67 5.27 -10.11
C GLU A 99 16.25 5.52 -9.58
N PHE A 100 15.79 4.68 -8.68
CA PHE A 100 14.50 4.80 -8.01
C PHE A 100 14.54 4.04 -6.69
N GLN A 101 13.61 4.39 -5.82
CA GLN A 101 13.40 3.73 -4.55
C GLN A 101 11.98 3.14 -4.53
N ILE A 102 11.87 1.92 -4.03
CA ILE A 102 10.57 1.30 -3.75
C ILE A 102 10.41 1.22 -2.25
N SER A 103 9.33 1.82 -1.77
CA SER A 103 8.92 1.72 -0.37
C SER A 103 7.77 0.72 -0.27
N VAL A 104 7.86 -0.19 0.67
CA VAL A 104 6.85 -1.22 0.91
C VAL A 104 6.29 -1.05 2.31
N GLY A 105 4.97 -0.99 2.43
CA GLY A 105 4.27 -0.97 3.70
C GLY A 105 3.41 -2.22 3.90
N HIS A 106 3.04 -2.48 5.15
CA HIS A 106 2.16 -3.58 5.52
C HIS A 106 0.96 -3.05 6.30
N ALA A 107 -0.23 -3.11 5.71
CA ALA A 107 -1.45 -2.57 6.31
C ALA A 107 -1.78 -3.18 7.68
N GLN A 108 -1.41 -4.46 7.90
CA GLN A 108 -1.64 -5.14 9.17
C GLN A 108 -0.70 -4.64 10.28
N PHE A 109 0.48 -4.12 9.93
CA PHE A 109 1.38 -3.48 10.88
C PHE A 109 0.70 -2.26 11.50
N PHE A 110 0.16 -1.36 10.67
CA PHE A 110 -0.62 -0.21 11.13
C PHE A 110 -1.82 -0.62 11.97
N ARG A 111 -2.61 -1.60 11.50
CA ARG A 111 -3.78 -2.07 12.23
C ARG A 111 -3.40 -2.65 13.59
N GLY A 112 -2.33 -3.42 13.63
CA GLY A 112 -1.81 -4.00 14.87
C GLY A 112 -1.38 -2.93 15.88
N LEU A 113 -0.71 -1.86 15.43
CA LEU A 113 -0.35 -0.73 16.26
C LEU A 113 -1.58 0.02 16.78
N ALA A 114 -2.53 0.30 15.89
CA ALA A 114 -3.77 0.99 16.27
C ALA A 114 -4.58 0.19 17.30
N GLU A 115 -4.67 -1.12 17.12
CA GLU A 115 -5.34 -2.04 18.05
C GLU A 115 -4.61 -2.11 19.39
N ALA A 116 -3.28 -2.28 19.38
CA ALA A 116 -2.47 -2.36 20.59
C ALA A 116 -2.48 -1.05 21.40
N ALA A 117 -2.57 0.09 20.72
CA ALA A 117 -2.68 1.41 21.34
C ALA A 117 -4.12 1.77 21.75
N GLY A 118 -5.12 0.96 21.36
CA GLY A 118 -6.53 1.22 21.66
C GLY A 118 -7.11 2.44 20.95
N LEU A 119 -6.61 2.76 19.72
CA LEU A 119 -7.06 3.93 18.96
C LEU A 119 -8.50 3.74 18.48
N ASP A 120 -9.32 4.76 18.68
CA ASP A 120 -10.65 4.84 18.08
C ASP A 120 -10.58 5.18 16.57
N GLU A 121 -11.74 5.18 15.90
CA GLU A 121 -11.80 5.43 14.44
C GLU A 121 -11.30 6.84 14.06
N GLU A 122 -11.54 7.85 14.88
CA GLU A 122 -11.12 9.23 14.64
C GLU A 122 -9.59 9.36 14.74
N GLN A 123 -9.01 8.79 15.80
CA GLN A 123 -7.56 8.73 16.00
C GLN A 123 -6.85 7.94 14.91
N GLN A 124 -7.41 6.81 14.48
CA GLN A 124 -6.87 6.04 13.36
C GLN A 124 -6.90 6.82 12.05
N GLN A 125 -7.96 7.60 11.81
CA GLN A 125 -8.06 8.44 10.63
C GLN A 125 -7.06 9.58 10.66
N GLU A 126 -6.90 10.25 11.81
CA GLU A 126 -5.90 11.30 12.01
C GLU A 126 -4.49 10.76 11.77
N LEU A 127 -4.15 9.61 12.33
CA LEU A 127 -2.85 8.97 12.14
C LEU A 127 -2.59 8.65 10.65
N ARG A 128 -3.62 8.13 9.92
CA ARG A 128 -3.50 7.90 8.47
C ARG A 128 -3.22 9.19 7.70
N GLU A 129 -3.91 10.28 8.04
CA GLU A 129 -3.71 11.57 7.38
C GLU A 129 -2.33 12.15 7.66
N LEU A 130 -1.82 12.02 8.89
CA LEU A 130 -0.45 12.42 9.24
C LEU A 130 0.58 11.63 8.41
N LEU A 131 0.42 10.31 8.32
CA LEU A 131 1.31 9.44 7.54
C LEU A 131 1.23 9.73 6.03
N ALA A 132 0.01 9.88 5.47
CA ALA A 132 -0.19 10.21 4.06
C ALA A 132 0.44 11.55 3.67
N ASN A 133 0.43 12.52 4.59
CA ASN A 133 1.08 13.82 4.41
C ASN A 133 2.57 13.83 4.79
N LYS A 134 3.14 12.69 5.18
CA LYS A 134 4.53 12.56 5.68
C LYS A 134 4.84 13.49 6.85
N ASN A 135 3.84 13.76 7.67
CA ASN A 135 3.96 14.58 8.87
C ASN A 135 4.36 13.72 10.07
N TYR A 136 5.60 13.26 10.09
CA TYR A 136 6.12 12.36 11.15
C TYR A 136 6.23 13.05 12.49
N PHE A 137 6.48 14.36 12.50
CA PHE A 137 6.45 15.15 13.74
C PHE A 137 5.05 15.10 14.37
N GLY A 138 3.98 15.24 13.59
CA GLY A 138 2.62 15.09 14.08
C GLY A 138 2.32 13.69 14.61
N VAL A 139 2.91 12.65 14.00
CA VAL A 139 2.81 11.27 14.52
C VAL A 139 3.48 11.15 15.88
N GLU A 140 4.70 11.68 16.05
CA GLU A 140 5.40 11.69 17.34
C GLU A 140 4.61 12.43 18.42
N GLU A 141 4.10 13.63 18.11
CA GLU A 141 3.28 14.43 19.03
C GLU A 141 2.01 13.68 19.47
N MET A 142 1.34 13.04 18.51
CA MET A 142 0.17 12.22 18.79
C MET A 142 0.50 11.04 19.71
N VAL A 143 1.59 10.33 19.45
CA VAL A 143 2.07 9.17 20.22
C VAL A 143 2.52 9.58 21.63
N GLU A 144 3.21 10.72 21.77
CA GLU A 144 3.62 11.26 23.06
C GLU A 144 2.42 11.64 23.96
N GLY A 145 1.35 12.14 23.33
CA GLY A 145 0.08 12.46 24.02
C GLY A 145 -0.68 11.22 24.53
N MET A 146 -0.29 10.02 24.08
CA MET A 146 -0.91 8.76 24.50
C MET A 146 -0.15 8.14 25.67
N HIS A 147 -0.89 7.48 26.57
CA HIS A 147 -0.28 6.73 27.67
C HIS A 147 0.17 5.33 27.22
N LEU A 148 1.08 5.27 26.23
CA LEU A 148 1.63 4.03 25.71
C LEU A 148 2.87 3.60 26.50
N ASN A 149 3.12 2.29 26.52
CA ASN A 149 4.40 1.76 27.01
C ASN A 149 5.55 2.07 26.04
N ASP A 150 6.79 1.99 26.52
CA ASP A 150 7.96 2.33 25.72
C ASP A 150 8.11 1.47 24.47
N THR A 151 7.77 0.19 24.54
CA THR A 151 7.78 -0.74 23.41
C THR A 151 6.84 -0.31 22.27
N LEU A 152 5.61 0.11 22.61
CA LEU A 152 4.68 0.59 21.58
C LEU A 152 5.15 1.92 20.99
N LYS A 153 5.69 2.83 21.78
CA LYS A 153 6.27 4.09 21.27
C LYS A 153 7.39 3.82 20.29
N GLU A 154 8.26 2.87 20.60
CA GLU A 154 9.36 2.46 19.72
C GLU A 154 8.83 1.81 18.42
N LEU A 155 7.81 0.96 18.51
CA LEU A 155 7.15 0.39 17.33
C LEU A 155 6.44 1.46 16.47
N PHE A 156 5.85 2.50 17.07
CA PHE A 156 5.28 3.62 16.33
C PHE A 156 6.36 4.46 15.62
N SER A 157 7.55 4.61 16.20
CA SER A 157 8.64 5.35 15.57
C SER A 157 9.09 4.72 14.24
N LEU A 158 8.89 3.41 14.07
CA LEU A 158 9.18 2.71 12.82
C LEU A 158 8.26 3.16 11.67
N LEU A 159 7.06 3.69 11.95
CA LEU A 159 6.19 4.27 10.92
C LEU A 159 6.78 5.53 10.28
N GLY A 160 7.66 6.22 11.00
CA GLY A 160 8.33 7.44 10.56
C GLY A 160 9.72 7.22 9.96
N SER A 161 10.30 6.04 10.12
CA SER A 161 11.63 5.76 9.59
C SER A 161 11.57 5.45 8.09
N PHE A 162 12.22 6.31 7.27
CA PHE A 162 12.23 6.20 5.81
C PHE A 162 13.11 5.08 5.25
N GLU A 163 13.94 4.45 6.08
CA GLU A 163 15.01 3.55 5.64
C GLU A 163 15.13 2.32 6.55
N THR A 164 14.01 1.76 7.01
CA THR A 164 14.11 0.50 7.75
C THR A 164 14.64 -0.58 6.80
N GLN A 165 15.88 -0.98 7.02
CA GLN A 165 16.50 -2.08 6.28
C GLN A 165 16.04 -3.42 6.85
N VAL A 166 16.22 -4.49 6.08
CA VAL A 166 15.83 -5.85 6.52
C VAL A 166 16.50 -6.25 7.85
N GLU A 167 17.68 -5.71 8.12
CA GLU A 167 18.43 -5.95 9.35
C GLU A 167 17.75 -5.36 10.60
N GLU A 168 17.09 -4.20 10.45
CA GLU A 168 16.35 -3.52 11.53
C GLU A 168 15.03 -4.22 11.87
N LEU A 169 14.49 -5.01 10.92
CA LEU A 169 13.28 -5.81 11.16
C LEU A 169 13.48 -6.87 12.26
N ALA A 170 14.70 -7.36 12.47
CA ALA A 170 14.98 -8.33 13.53
C ALA A 170 14.80 -7.73 14.93
N GLU A 171 15.17 -6.45 15.12
CA GLU A 171 14.95 -5.71 16.36
C GLU A 171 13.46 -5.41 16.55
N ALA A 172 12.79 -4.89 15.53
CA ALA A 172 11.35 -4.67 15.53
C ALA A 172 10.56 -5.93 15.86
N LYS A 173 11.01 -7.08 15.35
CA LYS A 173 10.41 -8.39 15.63
C LYS A 173 10.54 -8.80 17.10
N SER A 174 11.69 -8.51 17.72
CA SER A 174 11.88 -8.74 19.15
C SER A 174 10.97 -7.88 20.01
N LEU A 175 10.81 -6.60 19.65
CA LEU A 175 9.91 -5.65 20.31
C LEU A 175 8.44 -6.07 20.16
N ALA A 176 8.06 -6.65 19.01
CA ALA A 176 6.70 -7.06 18.72
C ALA A 176 6.30 -8.41 19.30
N SER A 177 7.13 -9.07 20.14
CA SER A 177 6.88 -10.42 20.67
C SER A 177 5.52 -10.57 21.36
N ASP A 178 5.05 -9.53 22.08
CA ASP A 178 3.79 -9.52 22.80
C ASP A 178 2.60 -9.03 21.95
N TYR A 179 2.82 -8.69 20.68
CA TYR A 179 1.84 -8.13 19.76
C TYR A 179 1.69 -9.01 18.49
N PRO A 180 0.88 -10.07 18.51
CA PRO A 180 0.85 -11.08 17.44
C PRO A 180 0.58 -10.54 16.04
N ASN A 181 -0.31 -9.53 15.92
CA ASN A 181 -0.65 -8.92 14.63
C ASN A 181 0.52 -8.12 14.05
N ILE A 182 1.25 -7.41 14.90
CA ILE A 182 2.45 -6.65 14.52
C ILE A 182 3.58 -7.63 14.16
N LEU A 183 3.80 -8.64 14.98
CA LEU A 183 4.80 -9.69 14.75
C LEU A 183 4.58 -10.43 13.43
N SER A 184 3.32 -10.75 13.10
CA SER A 184 2.97 -11.38 11.82
C SER A 184 3.33 -10.48 10.65
N ALA A 185 2.98 -9.19 10.71
CA ALA A 185 3.28 -8.23 9.65
C ALA A 185 4.79 -8.06 9.42
N ILE A 186 5.58 -7.97 10.51
CA ILE A 186 7.05 -7.89 10.42
C ILE A 186 7.62 -9.16 9.80
N THR A 187 7.09 -10.33 10.21
CA THR A 187 7.53 -11.62 9.67
C THR A 187 7.25 -11.74 8.17
N ASP A 188 6.13 -11.19 7.69
CA ASP A 188 5.80 -11.19 6.28
C ASP A 188 6.69 -10.23 5.49
N LEU A 189 7.05 -9.07 6.05
CA LEU A 189 8.04 -8.16 5.46
C LEU A 189 9.45 -8.79 5.37
N GLU A 190 9.89 -9.54 6.38
CA GLU A 190 11.16 -10.29 6.33
C GLU A 190 11.16 -11.34 5.21
N LYS A 191 10.05 -12.11 5.10
CA LYS A 191 9.90 -13.10 4.02
C LYS A 191 9.90 -12.41 2.66
N LEU A 192 9.19 -11.29 2.53
CA LEU A 192 9.14 -10.50 1.32
C LEU A 192 10.54 -10.06 0.89
N GLY A 193 11.33 -9.49 1.79
CA GLY A 193 12.72 -9.14 1.54
C GLY A 193 13.57 -10.33 1.09
N SER A 194 13.34 -11.50 1.70
CA SER A 194 14.03 -12.74 1.32
C SER A 194 13.67 -13.21 -0.08
N PHE A 195 12.38 -13.16 -0.47
CA PHE A 195 11.95 -13.50 -1.82
C PHE A 195 12.48 -12.51 -2.87
N LEU A 196 12.49 -11.21 -2.55
CA LEU A 196 12.98 -10.19 -3.48
C LEU A 196 14.47 -10.31 -3.76
N ARG A 197 15.27 -10.77 -2.78
CA ARG A 197 16.68 -11.12 -3.02
C ARG A 197 16.85 -12.25 -4.05
N LEU A 198 15.92 -13.21 -4.10
CA LEU A 198 15.95 -14.26 -5.14
C LEU A 198 15.69 -13.69 -6.56
N TYR A 199 14.99 -12.56 -6.66
CA TYR A 199 14.81 -11.81 -7.89
C TYR A 199 15.99 -10.83 -8.18
N GLY A 200 17.04 -10.83 -7.35
CA GLY A 200 18.17 -9.91 -7.50
C GLY A 200 17.92 -8.48 -7.02
N ILE A 201 16.85 -8.27 -6.25
CA ILE A 201 16.49 -6.96 -5.68
C ILE A 201 17.05 -6.90 -4.26
N GLU A 202 18.21 -6.22 -4.09
CA GLU A 202 18.93 -6.20 -2.83
C GLU A 202 18.58 -4.99 -1.94
N LYS A 203 18.11 -3.89 -2.53
CA LYS A 203 17.83 -2.65 -1.79
C LYS A 203 16.34 -2.31 -1.83
N LEU A 204 15.72 -2.43 -0.68
CA LEU A 204 14.34 -2.04 -0.43
C LEU A 204 14.27 -1.21 0.84
N SER A 205 13.48 -0.15 0.81
CA SER A 205 13.02 0.51 2.02
C SER A 205 11.73 -0.19 2.46
N LEU A 206 11.75 -0.80 3.63
CA LEU A 206 10.62 -1.52 4.21
C LEU A 206 9.96 -0.65 5.29
N ILE A 207 8.66 -0.79 5.44
CA ILE A 207 7.79 -0.04 6.37
C ILE A 207 7.50 1.38 5.89
N HIS A 208 6.68 1.49 4.86
CA HIS A 208 5.96 2.72 4.55
C HIS A 208 4.48 2.40 4.37
N ILE A 209 3.60 3.24 4.91
CA ILE A 209 2.17 3.13 4.63
C ILE A 209 1.89 4.05 3.46
N SER A 210 1.74 3.48 2.27
CA SER A 210 1.10 4.16 1.14
C SER A 210 -0.34 3.69 1.05
N GLU A 211 -1.23 4.64 0.73
CA GLU A 211 -2.63 4.32 0.41
C GLU A 211 -2.75 3.35 -0.76
#